data_a886d7699f9f8e967046854038cd3750
#
_entry.id   a886d7699f9f8e967046854038cd3750
#
_cell.length_a   1.000
_cell.length_b   1.000
_cell.length_c   1.000
_cell.angle_alpha   90.00
_cell.angle_beta   90.00
_cell.angle_gamma   90.00
#
_symmetry.space_group_name_H-M   'P 1'
#
loop_
_entity.id
_entity.type
_entity.pdbx_description
1 polymer ?
#
loop_
_entity_poly.entity_id
_entity_poly.type
_entity_poly.pdbx_seq_one_letter_code
_entity_poly.pdbx_strand_id
1 'polypeptide(L)'
;MLQSGILNPHLLALLARVRHTNTLVIADSMFPHWPGLVEVDLSLIYGVPTVPQVVAAVLANWKCGTAWMAAEFAAHNDPATQAEFQGAFGAVKPTFEPHLSLKARVPKALGLIQIGRAHV
;
A
#
# COMPACT_ATOMS: atom_id res chain seq x y z
N MET A 1 9.59 17.15 18.81
CA MET A 1 8.97 16.69 17.56
C MET A 1 9.35 15.24 17.27
N LEU A 2 8.46 14.50 16.62
CA LEU A 2 8.76 13.14 16.23
C LEU A 2 9.90 13.10 15.19
N GLN A 3 10.85 12.18 15.37
CA GLN A 3 12.00 12.06 14.48
C GLN A 3 12.08 10.69 13.80
N SER A 4 11.17 9.79 14.11
CA SER A 4 11.15 8.46 13.53
C SER A 4 9.73 7.96 13.38
N GLY A 5 9.57 6.90 12.60
CA GLY A 5 8.28 6.31 12.32
C GLY A 5 7.46 7.15 11.35
N ILE A 6 6.16 6.91 11.35
CA ILE A 6 5.23 7.64 10.47
C ILE A 6 4.93 9.00 11.10
N LEU A 7 5.11 10.06 10.31
CA LEU A 7 4.84 11.43 10.76
C LEU A 7 3.54 12.00 10.24
N ASN A 8 3.03 11.47 9.12
CA ASN A 8 1.82 12.00 8.49
C ASN A 8 0.61 11.75 9.39
N PRO A 9 -0.08 12.80 9.86
CA PRO A 9 -1.18 12.62 10.82
C PRO A 9 -2.40 11.93 10.22
N HIS A 10 -2.66 12.09 8.94
CA HIS A 10 -3.80 11.43 8.29
C HIS A 10 -3.56 9.94 8.16
N LEU A 11 -2.32 9.54 7.83
CA LEU A 11 -1.96 8.13 7.79
C LEU A 11 -2.02 7.51 9.19
N LEU A 12 -1.49 8.19 10.18
CA LEU A 12 -1.55 7.71 11.58
C LEU A 12 -2.99 7.53 12.03
N ALA A 13 -3.87 8.47 11.72
CA ALA A 13 -5.29 8.37 12.07
C ALA A 13 -5.96 7.16 11.40
N LEU A 14 -5.65 6.91 10.13
CA LEU A 14 -6.18 5.75 9.42
C LEU A 14 -5.67 4.45 10.04
N LEU A 15 -4.37 4.33 10.29
CA LEU A 15 -3.78 3.13 10.87
C LEU A 15 -4.31 2.85 12.27
N ALA A 16 -4.57 3.90 13.05
CA ALA A 16 -5.12 3.75 14.39
C ALA A 16 -6.54 3.18 14.40
N ARG A 17 -7.26 3.26 13.29
CA ARG A 17 -8.61 2.72 13.15
C ARG A 17 -8.64 1.26 12.74
N VAL A 18 -7.52 0.73 12.25
CA VAL A 18 -7.46 -0.66 11.76
C VAL A 18 -7.57 -1.62 12.93
N ARG A 19 -8.44 -2.60 12.79
CA ARG A 19 -8.66 -3.67 13.74
C ARG A 19 -8.58 -5.02 13.03
N HIS A 20 -8.71 -6.10 13.79
CA HIS A 20 -8.71 -7.45 13.24
C HIS A 20 -9.73 -7.57 12.10
N THR A 21 -9.35 -8.18 11.01
CA THR A 21 -10.10 -8.36 9.75
C THR A 21 -10.22 -7.12 8.86
N ASN A 22 -9.83 -5.94 9.31
CA ASN A 22 -9.78 -4.79 8.44
C ASN A 22 -8.63 -4.91 7.43
N THR A 23 -8.82 -4.34 6.24
CA THR A 23 -7.80 -4.29 5.20
C THR A 23 -7.56 -2.86 4.75
N LEU A 24 -6.36 -2.60 4.24
CA LEU A 24 -5.97 -1.34 3.65
C LEU A 24 -5.50 -1.57 2.22
N VAL A 25 -5.77 -0.61 1.35
CA VAL A 25 -5.26 -0.60 -0.02
C VAL A 25 -4.14 0.43 -0.11
N ILE A 26 -3.02 0.02 -0.69
CA ILE A 26 -1.95 0.94 -1.08
C ILE A 26 -1.95 0.97 -2.60
N ALA A 27 -2.26 2.13 -3.17
CA ALA A 27 -2.47 2.29 -4.59
C ALA A 27 -1.48 3.29 -5.19
N ASP A 28 -1.07 3.05 -6.42
CA ASP A 28 -0.18 3.96 -7.13
C ASP A 28 -0.91 5.24 -7.57
N SER A 29 -0.16 6.18 -8.13
CA SER A 29 -0.68 7.50 -8.51
C SER A 29 -1.71 7.45 -9.63
N MET A 30 -1.78 6.35 -10.38
CA MET A 30 -2.73 6.18 -11.49
C MET A 30 -4.05 5.56 -11.05
N PHE A 31 -4.13 5.09 -9.82
CA PHE A 31 -5.35 4.45 -9.30
C PHE A 31 -6.44 5.51 -9.13
N PRO A 32 -7.65 5.26 -9.62
CA PRO A 32 -8.73 6.25 -9.53
C PRO A 32 -9.22 6.45 -8.09
N HIS A 33 -9.77 7.61 -7.81
CA HIS A 33 -10.45 7.86 -6.55
C HIS A 33 -11.60 6.87 -6.37
N TRP A 34 -11.78 6.41 -5.15
CA TRP A 34 -12.81 5.43 -4.85
C TRP A 34 -13.84 6.03 -3.89
N PRO A 35 -15.06 6.36 -4.39
CA PRO A 35 -16.10 6.92 -3.54
C PRO A 35 -16.44 5.99 -2.37
N GLY A 36 -16.66 6.56 -1.20
CA GLY A 36 -17.05 5.82 -0.01
C GLY A 36 -15.90 5.28 0.82
N LEU A 37 -14.67 5.33 0.33
CA LEU A 37 -13.49 4.98 1.12
C LEU A 37 -12.83 6.22 1.69
N VAL A 38 -12.25 6.05 2.88
CA VAL A 38 -11.34 7.05 3.43
C VAL A 38 -10.05 7.00 2.62
N GLU A 39 -9.68 8.11 2.01
CA GLU A 39 -8.43 8.21 1.25
C GLU A 39 -7.41 9.04 2.01
N VAL A 40 -6.18 8.55 2.05
CA VAL A 40 -5.02 9.31 2.52
C VAL A 40 -4.08 9.43 1.33
N ASP A 41 -3.92 10.65 0.84
CA ASP A 41 -3.04 10.93 -0.29
C ASP A 41 -1.67 11.36 0.23
N LEU A 42 -0.69 10.48 0.04
CA LEU A 42 0.69 10.72 0.44
C LEU A 42 1.55 11.26 -0.70
N SER A 43 0.99 11.46 -1.88
CA SER A 43 1.77 11.93 -3.02
C SER A 43 2.31 13.34 -2.75
N LEU A 44 3.63 13.47 -2.82
CA LEU A 44 4.31 14.76 -2.65
C LEU A 44 4.66 15.34 -4.01
N ILE A 45 5.34 14.56 -4.82
CA ILE A 45 5.71 14.88 -6.21
C ILE A 45 5.71 13.56 -6.97
N TYR A 46 5.81 13.61 -8.30
CA TYR A 46 5.90 12.39 -9.09
C TYR A 46 7.09 11.53 -8.63
N GLY A 47 6.81 10.29 -8.28
CA GLY A 47 7.81 9.34 -7.83
C GLY A 47 8.02 9.27 -6.32
N VAL A 48 7.39 10.14 -5.53
CA VAL A 48 7.59 10.21 -4.08
C VAL A 48 6.25 10.34 -3.36
N PRO A 49 5.95 9.49 -2.39
CA PRO A 49 6.66 8.26 -2.03
C PRO A 49 6.36 7.12 -3.02
N THR A 50 7.16 6.07 -2.94
CA THR A 50 6.93 4.82 -3.69
C THR A 50 6.10 3.85 -2.85
N VAL A 51 5.51 2.82 -3.51
CA VAL A 51 4.80 1.76 -2.78
C VAL A 51 5.72 1.06 -1.78
N PRO A 52 6.94 0.64 -2.15
CA PRO A 52 7.84 0.01 -1.18
C PRO A 52 8.15 0.88 0.04
N GLN A 53 8.31 2.19 -0.15
CA GLN A 53 8.54 3.10 0.98
C GLN A 53 7.36 3.12 1.95
N VAL A 54 6.14 3.17 1.41
CA VAL A 54 4.93 3.18 2.25
C VAL A 54 4.71 1.84 2.91
N VAL A 55 4.89 0.73 2.18
CA VAL A 55 4.78 -0.63 2.74
C VAL A 55 5.74 -0.81 3.90
N ALA A 56 7.01 -0.43 3.73
CA ALA A 56 8.01 -0.56 4.77
C ALA A 56 7.66 0.27 6.01
N ALA A 57 7.19 1.50 5.82
CA ALA A 57 6.80 2.36 6.93
C ALA A 57 5.59 1.81 7.69
N VAL A 58 4.59 1.31 6.97
CA VAL A 58 3.39 0.73 7.58
C VAL A 58 3.73 -0.54 8.34
N LEU A 59 4.49 -1.45 7.74
CA LEU A 59 4.82 -2.73 8.37
C LEU A 59 5.78 -2.59 9.56
N ALA A 60 6.54 -1.51 9.63
CA ALA A 60 7.37 -1.23 10.80
C ALA A 60 6.53 -0.92 12.05
N ASN A 61 5.28 -0.49 11.88
CA ASN A 61 4.41 -0.06 12.96
C ASN A 61 3.09 -0.83 13.03
N TRP A 62 2.89 -1.79 12.15
CA TRP A 62 1.60 -2.45 11.99
C TRP A 62 1.79 -3.92 11.68
N LYS A 63 1.16 -4.79 12.47
CA LYS A 63 1.25 -6.23 12.25
C LYS A 63 0.31 -6.63 11.12
N CYS A 64 0.88 -7.17 10.05
CA CYS A 64 0.13 -7.62 8.88
C CYS A 64 -0.03 -9.14 8.92
N GLY A 65 -1.27 -9.62 8.79
CA GLY A 65 -1.56 -11.05 8.68
C GLY A 65 -1.40 -11.56 7.27
N THR A 66 -2.04 -10.92 6.32
CA THR A 66 -2.03 -11.33 4.91
C THR A 66 -1.92 -10.10 4.00
N ALA A 67 -1.14 -10.23 2.94
CA ALA A 67 -1.03 -9.21 1.90
C ALA A 67 -1.32 -9.83 0.53
N TRP A 68 -1.92 -9.04 -0.35
CA TRP A 68 -2.23 -9.46 -1.72
C TRP A 68 -1.63 -8.47 -2.72
N MET A 69 -1.12 -9.00 -3.82
CA MET A 69 -0.62 -8.21 -4.95
C MET A 69 -1.19 -8.76 -6.25
N ALA A 70 -1.26 -7.91 -7.26
CA ALA A 70 -1.67 -8.35 -8.59
C ALA A 70 -0.61 -9.27 -9.20
N ALA A 71 -1.05 -10.40 -9.75
CA ALA A 71 -0.15 -11.33 -10.44
C ALA A 71 0.55 -10.65 -11.63
N GLU A 72 -0.12 -9.71 -12.26
CA GLU A 72 0.41 -8.91 -13.36
C GLU A 72 1.63 -8.06 -12.96
N PHE A 73 1.79 -7.78 -11.69
CA PHE A 73 2.98 -7.08 -11.19
C PHE A 73 4.27 -7.81 -11.56
N ALA A 74 4.32 -9.13 -11.33
CA ALA A 74 5.50 -9.93 -11.66
C ALA A 74 5.77 -9.99 -13.18
N ALA A 75 4.71 -9.90 -14.00
CA ALA A 75 4.84 -9.95 -15.45
C ALA A 75 5.31 -8.61 -16.05
N HIS A 76 5.06 -7.48 -15.38
CA HIS A 76 5.28 -6.14 -15.93
C HIS A 76 6.37 -5.33 -15.25
N ASN A 77 7.01 -5.86 -14.22
CA ASN A 77 8.09 -5.18 -13.50
C ASN A 77 9.37 -5.99 -13.54
N ASP A 78 10.49 -5.29 -13.58
CA ASP A 78 11.80 -5.91 -13.66
C ASP A 78 12.21 -6.56 -12.32
N PRO A 79 13.27 -7.42 -12.31
CA PRO A 79 13.71 -8.07 -11.07
C PRO A 79 14.13 -7.09 -9.98
N ALA A 80 14.68 -5.94 -10.34
CA ALA A 80 15.10 -4.93 -9.35
C ALA A 80 13.90 -4.34 -8.62
N THR A 81 12.84 -4.01 -9.34
CA THR A 81 11.59 -3.51 -8.76
C THR A 81 10.94 -4.58 -7.89
N GLN A 82 10.90 -5.82 -8.36
CA GLN A 82 10.36 -6.93 -7.57
C GLN A 82 11.14 -7.13 -6.28
N ALA A 83 12.47 -7.01 -6.32
CA ALA A 83 13.33 -7.12 -5.13
C ALA A 83 13.06 -5.99 -4.13
N GLU A 84 12.82 -4.76 -4.59
CA GLU A 84 12.42 -3.65 -3.73
C GLU A 84 11.14 -3.96 -2.95
N PHE A 85 10.13 -4.48 -3.63
CA PHE A 85 8.87 -4.85 -2.99
C PHE A 85 9.06 -5.97 -1.98
N GLN A 86 9.82 -7.01 -2.34
CA GLN A 86 10.13 -8.11 -1.41
C GLN A 86 10.83 -7.60 -0.16
N GLY A 87 11.80 -6.69 -0.31
CA GLY A 87 12.50 -6.09 0.81
C GLY A 87 11.58 -5.29 1.71
N ALA A 88 10.64 -4.54 1.12
CA ALA A 88 9.67 -3.74 1.88
C ALA A 88 8.70 -4.62 2.68
N PHE A 89 8.27 -5.75 2.13
CA PHE A 89 7.38 -6.68 2.82
C PHE A 89 8.11 -7.46 3.93
N GLY A 90 9.42 -7.62 3.83
CA GLY A 90 10.21 -8.34 4.83
C GLY A 90 9.75 -9.79 4.98
N ALA A 91 9.32 -10.17 6.19
CA ALA A 91 8.85 -11.52 6.48
C ALA A 91 7.45 -11.81 5.94
N VAL A 92 6.69 -10.80 5.58
CA VAL A 92 5.35 -10.97 4.99
C VAL A 92 5.49 -11.36 3.53
N LYS A 93 4.90 -12.50 3.15
CA LYS A 93 4.91 -12.95 1.76
C LYS A 93 3.57 -12.66 1.12
N PRO A 94 3.50 -11.73 0.15
CA PRO A 94 2.23 -11.44 -0.51
C PRO A 94 1.71 -12.65 -1.28
N THR A 95 0.39 -12.81 -1.28
CA THR A 95 -0.30 -13.74 -2.16
C THR A 95 -0.62 -13.01 -3.45
N PHE A 96 -0.25 -13.60 -4.58
CA PHE A 96 -0.52 -13.02 -5.90
C PHE A 96 -1.85 -13.52 -6.42
N GLU A 97 -2.65 -12.60 -6.94
CA GLU A 97 -3.94 -12.92 -7.54
C GLU A 97 -4.17 -12.03 -8.76
N PRO A 98 -5.08 -12.40 -9.69
CA PRO A 98 -5.38 -11.56 -10.84
C PRO A 98 -5.82 -10.16 -10.41
N HIS A 99 -5.47 -9.15 -11.20
CA HIS A 99 -5.78 -7.75 -10.91
C HIS A 99 -7.29 -7.54 -10.64
N LEU A 100 -8.15 -8.23 -11.37
CA LEU A 100 -9.60 -8.13 -11.16
C LEU A 100 -10.02 -8.61 -9.77
N SER A 101 -9.40 -9.67 -9.28
CA SER A 101 -9.67 -10.18 -7.92
C SER A 101 -9.21 -9.17 -6.87
N LEU A 102 -8.03 -8.59 -7.08
CA LEU A 102 -7.49 -7.57 -6.19
C LEU A 102 -8.42 -6.35 -6.15
N LYS A 103 -8.86 -5.89 -7.31
CA LYS A 103 -9.77 -4.75 -7.44
C LYS A 103 -11.10 -4.99 -6.72
N ALA A 104 -11.59 -6.21 -6.71
CA ALA A 104 -12.83 -6.57 -6.00
C ALA A 104 -12.70 -6.44 -4.48
N ARG A 105 -11.48 -6.44 -3.93
CA ARG A 105 -11.26 -6.24 -2.49
C ARG A 105 -11.37 -4.78 -2.07
N VAL A 106 -11.16 -3.84 -3.00
CA VAL A 106 -11.06 -2.42 -2.70
C VAL A 106 -12.31 -1.86 -2.00
N PRO A 107 -13.55 -2.15 -2.44
CA PRO A 107 -14.73 -1.62 -1.76
C PRO A 107 -14.90 -2.10 -0.32
N LYS A 108 -14.24 -3.19 0.04
CA LYS A 108 -14.32 -3.80 1.39
C LYS A 108 -13.22 -3.31 2.32
N ALA A 109 -12.29 -2.50 1.81
CA ALA A 109 -11.18 -1.98 2.60
C ALA A 109 -11.64 -0.86 3.54
N LEU A 110 -10.92 -0.70 4.64
CA LEU A 110 -11.15 0.40 5.56
C LEU A 110 -10.72 1.74 4.96
N GLY A 111 -9.65 1.73 4.19
CA GLY A 111 -9.15 2.95 3.57
C GLY A 111 -8.18 2.66 2.44
N LEU A 112 -7.86 3.71 1.71
CA LEU A 112 -6.97 3.69 0.55
C LEU A 112 -5.87 4.72 0.74
N ILE A 113 -4.63 4.25 0.60
CA ILE A 113 -3.44 5.09 0.68
C ILE A 113 -2.91 5.28 -0.73
N GLN A 114 -2.91 6.54 -1.18
CA GLN A 114 -2.43 6.92 -2.51
C GLN A 114 -0.97 7.34 -2.41
N ILE A 115 -0.16 6.93 -3.37
CA ILE A 115 1.27 7.28 -3.42
C ILE A 115 1.62 8.09 -4.66
N GLY A 116 2.87 8.55 -4.75
CA GLY A 116 3.31 9.47 -5.80
C GLY A 116 3.85 8.81 -7.06
N ARG A 117 3.94 7.49 -7.14
CA ARG A 117 4.55 6.79 -8.28
C ARG A 117 3.57 5.82 -8.94
N ALA A 118 3.63 5.75 -10.28
CA ALA A 118 2.91 4.74 -11.05
C ALA A 118 3.80 3.49 -11.24
N HIS A 119 3.20 2.32 -11.10
CA HIS A 119 3.82 1.04 -11.42
C HIS A 119 2.95 0.35 -12.47
N VAL A 120 3.51 0.16 -13.62
CA VAL A 120 2.80 -0.45 -14.75
C VAL A 120 3.17 -1.93 -14.84
#